data_3430794d39d1e00f851adc20fe68b511
#
_entry.id   3430794d39d1e00f851adc20fe68b511
#
_cell.length_a   1.000
_cell.length_b   1.000
_cell.length_c   1.000
_cell.angle_alpha   90.00
_cell.angle_beta   90.00
_cell.angle_gamma   90.00
#
_symmetry.space_group_name_H-M   'P 1'
#
loop_
_entity.id
_entity.type
_entity.pdbx_description
1 polymer ?
#
loop_
_entity_poly.entity_id
_entity_poly.type
_entity_poly.pdbx_seq_one_letter_code
_entity_poly.pdbx_strand_id
1 'polypeptide(L)'
;SSIIARCFSREQGKISLIIKGAKRSKSPKSVHFQPLSYVELIYNYQPKRDLQTISKVSFLGYWSKILSNLRSITLSMAILEITDKALSHQDPYPSLFSTLVDVFQEFDKDKINPNILFWFYECALLQNLGFKPDLGISHFPGIVLPDIHKNKKTISLLSILLSGDIKKLPKNEIKYKDSKIISSYLWTLLKYHCENLNNVKFKKVIREILN
;
A
#
# COMPACT_ATOMS: atom_id res chain seq x y z
N SER A 1 21.23 17.62 -12.28
CA SER A 1 19.94 17.54 -11.58
C SER A 1 19.81 16.22 -10.82
N SER A 2 19.15 16.24 -9.65
CA SER A 2 18.99 15.09 -8.77
C SER A 2 17.53 14.62 -8.76
N ILE A 3 17.33 13.35 -8.37
CA ILE A 3 16.02 12.80 -8.03
C ILE A 3 15.98 12.61 -6.51
N ILE A 4 14.84 12.91 -5.89
CA ILE A 4 14.53 12.50 -4.52
C ILE A 4 13.57 11.34 -4.62
N ALA A 5 13.96 10.18 -4.07
CA ALA A 5 13.14 8.98 -4.00
C ALA A 5 12.73 8.74 -2.53
N ARG A 6 11.41 8.54 -2.31
CA ARG A 6 10.91 8.01 -1.05
C ARG A 6 10.80 6.50 -1.18
N CYS A 7 11.38 5.79 -0.23
CA CYS A 7 11.40 4.34 -0.22
C CYS A 7 10.80 3.85 1.11
N PHE A 8 10.08 2.74 1.04
CA PHE A 8 9.70 1.98 2.22
C PHE A 8 10.62 0.77 2.29
N SER A 9 11.37 0.64 3.39
CA SER A 9 12.34 -0.43 3.61
C SER A 9 11.95 -1.28 4.80
N ARG A 10 12.45 -2.53 4.82
CA ARG A 10 12.19 -3.47 5.91
C ARG A 10 12.82 -3.02 7.22
N GLU A 11 14.08 -2.56 7.16
CA GLU A 11 14.93 -2.31 8.33
C GLU A 11 14.79 -0.90 8.89
N GLN A 12 14.50 0.09 8.03
CA GLN A 12 14.49 1.51 8.41
C GLN A 12 13.13 2.18 8.19
N GLY A 13 12.10 1.41 7.79
CA GLY A 13 10.80 1.99 7.47
C GLY A 13 10.87 2.95 6.28
N LYS A 14 10.22 4.08 6.39
CA LYS A 14 10.19 5.10 5.34
C LYS A 14 11.46 5.96 5.36
N ILE A 15 12.20 5.95 4.25
CA ILE A 15 13.44 6.73 4.07
C ILE A 15 13.37 7.59 2.81
N SER A 16 14.10 8.69 2.81
CA SER A 16 14.25 9.58 1.65
C SER A 16 15.70 9.54 1.15
N LEU A 17 15.86 9.29 -0.15
CA LEU A 17 17.16 9.17 -0.79
C LEU A 17 17.37 10.29 -1.81
N ILE A 18 18.57 10.84 -1.88
CA ILE A 18 18.99 11.74 -2.95
C ILE A 18 19.88 10.99 -3.95
N ILE A 19 19.47 10.96 -5.22
CA ILE A 19 20.19 10.35 -6.32
C ILE A 19 20.78 11.45 -7.19
N LYS A 20 22.05 11.76 -6.94
CA LYS A 20 22.78 12.80 -7.70
C LYS A 20 23.05 12.35 -9.14
N GLY A 21 22.86 13.25 -10.09
CA GLY A 21 23.13 13.00 -11.51
C GLY A 21 22.11 12.11 -12.22
N ALA A 22 21.01 11.71 -11.56
CA ALA A 22 20.02 10.78 -12.12
C ALA A 22 19.27 11.31 -13.35
N LYS A 23 19.16 12.63 -13.52
CA LYS A 23 18.48 13.25 -14.69
C LYS A 23 19.42 13.50 -15.89
N ARG A 24 20.65 13.01 -15.89
CA ARG A 24 21.48 13.01 -17.09
C ARG A 24 20.95 11.95 -18.04
N SER A 25 20.84 12.26 -19.34
CA SER A 25 20.17 11.45 -20.37
C SER A 25 20.68 10.01 -20.53
N LYS A 26 21.84 9.68 -19.97
CA LYS A 26 22.45 8.34 -19.99
C LYS A 26 22.70 7.76 -18.59
N SER A 27 22.03 8.27 -17.54
CA SER A 27 22.24 7.73 -16.20
C SER A 27 21.45 6.44 -16.00
N PRO A 28 22.08 5.27 -15.85
CA PRO A 28 21.37 4.00 -15.58
C PRO A 28 20.67 4.02 -14.21
N LYS A 29 21.03 4.96 -13.33
CA LYS A 29 20.47 5.04 -11.96
C LYS A 29 19.00 5.43 -11.93
N SER A 30 18.50 6.23 -12.88
CA SER A 30 17.11 6.68 -12.89
C SER A 30 16.10 5.55 -13.06
N VAL A 31 16.49 4.47 -13.74
CA VAL A 31 15.64 3.31 -14.02
C VAL A 31 15.24 2.59 -12.73
N HIS A 32 16.13 2.55 -11.74
CA HIS A 32 15.88 1.88 -10.46
C HIS A 32 14.94 2.67 -9.53
N PHE A 33 14.73 3.98 -9.80
CA PHE A 33 13.93 4.87 -8.95
C PHE A 33 12.62 5.27 -9.62
N GLN A 34 12.04 4.34 -10.37
CA GLN A 34 10.66 4.46 -10.82
C GLN A 34 9.71 3.98 -9.71
N PRO A 35 8.48 4.52 -9.65
CA PRO A 35 7.46 3.96 -8.76
C PRO A 35 7.30 2.45 -8.99
N LEU A 36 7.00 1.71 -7.93
CA LEU A 36 6.90 0.24 -7.91
C LEU A 36 8.22 -0.51 -8.12
N SER A 37 9.37 0.16 -8.18
CA SER A 37 10.66 -0.55 -8.22
C SER A 37 10.92 -1.31 -6.92
N TYR A 38 11.21 -2.62 -7.03
CA TYR A 38 11.64 -3.45 -5.92
C TYR A 38 13.15 -3.64 -5.99
N VAL A 39 13.86 -3.03 -5.05
CA VAL A 39 15.32 -2.86 -5.13
C VAL A 39 16.00 -3.15 -3.80
N GLU A 40 17.24 -3.62 -3.88
CA GLU A 40 18.21 -3.60 -2.80
C GLU A 40 19.00 -2.30 -2.83
N LEU A 41 19.17 -1.68 -1.67
CA LEU A 41 19.79 -0.37 -1.52
C LEU A 41 20.98 -0.46 -0.55
N ILE A 42 22.13 0.10 -0.97
CA ILE A 42 23.25 0.42 -0.08
C ILE A 42 23.39 1.93 -0.06
N TYR A 43 23.30 2.53 1.11
CA TYR A 43 23.41 3.97 1.28
C TYR A 43 24.22 4.34 2.53
N ASN A 44 24.77 5.56 2.53
CA ASN A 44 25.51 6.08 3.68
C ASN A 44 24.53 6.69 4.67
N TYR A 45 24.26 5.96 5.76
CA TYR A 45 23.35 6.43 6.78
C TYR A 45 23.98 7.54 7.61
N GLN A 46 23.29 8.67 7.69
CA GLN A 46 23.65 9.81 8.53
C GLN A 46 22.43 10.21 9.38
N PRO A 47 22.45 9.97 10.71
CA PRO A 47 21.27 10.16 11.57
C PRO A 47 20.71 11.60 11.57
N LYS A 48 21.57 12.60 11.32
CA LYS A 48 21.20 14.02 11.32
C LYS A 48 20.66 14.53 9.97
N ARG A 49 20.50 13.64 8.97
CA ARG A 49 20.05 14.03 7.63
C ARG A 49 18.76 13.34 7.26
N ASP A 50 17.78 14.10 6.83
CA ASP A 50 16.52 13.58 6.29
C ASP A 50 16.70 12.91 4.92
N LEU A 51 17.66 13.41 4.13
CA LEU A 51 18.00 12.87 2.80
C LEU A 51 19.31 12.08 2.86
N GLN A 52 19.20 10.77 2.69
CA GLN A 52 20.36 9.87 2.66
C GLN A 52 20.95 9.78 1.25
N THR A 53 22.27 9.58 1.15
CA THR A 53 22.94 9.46 -0.15
C THR A 53 23.15 8.01 -0.52
N ILE A 54 22.65 7.63 -1.69
CA ILE A 54 22.79 6.27 -2.20
C ILE A 54 24.22 5.97 -2.67
N SER A 55 24.71 4.78 -2.33
CA SER A 55 25.99 4.23 -2.82
C SER A 55 25.76 3.23 -3.93
N LYS A 56 24.87 2.23 -3.72
CA LYS A 56 24.58 1.17 -4.70
C LYS A 56 23.08 0.87 -4.72
N VAL A 57 22.60 0.46 -5.89
CA VAL A 57 21.22 -0.03 -6.08
C VAL A 57 21.24 -1.21 -7.04
N SER A 58 20.42 -2.23 -6.75
CA SER A 58 20.17 -3.37 -7.65
C SER A 58 18.71 -3.78 -7.60
N PHE A 59 18.16 -4.28 -8.71
CA PHE A 59 16.81 -4.82 -8.73
C PHE A 59 16.74 -6.14 -7.98
N LEU A 60 15.69 -6.31 -7.15
CA LEU A 60 15.31 -7.57 -6.53
C LEU A 60 14.18 -8.26 -7.28
N GLY A 61 13.34 -7.50 -7.96
CA GLY A 61 12.22 -8.01 -8.71
C GLY A 61 11.63 -7.00 -9.68
N TYR A 62 10.78 -7.50 -10.57
CA TYR A 62 10.08 -6.73 -11.58
C TYR A 62 8.63 -7.20 -11.72
N TRP A 63 7.70 -6.25 -11.78
CA TRP A 63 6.25 -6.49 -11.78
C TRP A 63 5.67 -6.32 -13.19
N SER A 64 5.90 -7.30 -14.08
CA SER A 64 5.55 -7.18 -15.49
C SER A 64 4.04 -7.10 -15.75
N LYS A 65 3.25 -7.90 -15.02
CA LYS A 65 1.79 -7.92 -15.17
C LYS A 65 1.13 -6.73 -14.49
N ILE A 66 1.66 -6.29 -13.34
CA ILE A 66 1.20 -5.04 -12.74
C ILE A 66 1.33 -3.90 -13.75
N LEU A 67 2.49 -3.77 -14.38
CA LEU A 67 2.79 -2.68 -15.33
C LEU A 67 2.02 -2.78 -16.65
N SER A 68 1.44 -3.92 -16.98
CA SER A 68 0.60 -4.12 -18.18
C SER A 68 -0.90 -3.90 -17.93
N ASN A 69 -1.34 -3.79 -16.68
CA ASN A 69 -2.75 -3.67 -16.32
C ASN A 69 -3.03 -2.35 -15.58
N LEU A 70 -3.84 -1.47 -16.19
CA LEU A 70 -4.12 -0.14 -15.64
C LEU A 70 -4.72 -0.17 -14.23
N ARG A 71 -5.62 -1.13 -13.96
CA ARG A 71 -6.23 -1.30 -12.63
C ARG A 71 -5.19 -1.69 -11.59
N SER A 72 -4.34 -2.67 -11.92
CA SER A 72 -3.27 -3.15 -11.04
C SER A 72 -2.23 -2.06 -10.77
N ILE A 73 -1.78 -1.32 -11.78
CA ILE A 73 -0.91 -0.15 -11.59
C ILE A 73 -1.55 0.85 -10.63
N THR A 74 -2.80 1.23 -10.89
CA THR A 74 -3.46 2.28 -10.11
C THR A 74 -3.60 1.88 -8.64
N LEU A 75 -4.04 0.66 -8.35
CA LEU A 75 -4.18 0.18 -6.98
C LEU A 75 -2.83 -0.02 -6.29
N SER A 76 -1.81 -0.49 -7.00
CA SER A 76 -0.45 -0.60 -6.45
C SER A 76 0.16 0.77 -6.12
N MET A 77 -0.05 1.77 -6.98
CA MET A 77 0.35 3.16 -6.70
C MET A 77 -0.41 3.75 -5.51
N ALA A 78 -1.70 3.44 -5.39
CA ALA A 78 -2.50 3.84 -4.24
C ALA A 78 -1.99 3.20 -2.93
N ILE A 79 -1.60 1.93 -2.96
CA ILE A 79 -0.94 1.25 -1.82
C ILE A 79 0.32 2.01 -1.41
N LEU A 80 1.19 2.38 -2.33
CA LEU A 80 2.40 3.14 -2.02
C LEU A 80 2.06 4.52 -1.43
N GLU A 81 1.04 5.21 -1.96
CA GLU A 81 0.65 6.52 -1.45
C GLU A 81 0.06 6.44 -0.04
N ILE A 82 -0.85 5.49 0.25
CA ILE A 82 -1.41 5.34 1.60
C ILE A 82 -0.31 4.95 2.60
N THR A 83 0.65 4.12 2.20
CA THR A 83 1.82 3.76 3.01
C THR A 83 2.68 4.98 3.32
N ASP A 84 3.02 5.78 2.31
CA ASP A 84 3.81 7.02 2.50
C ASP A 84 3.10 8.02 3.42
N LYS A 85 1.77 8.09 3.37
CA LYS A 85 0.98 9.03 4.18
C LYS A 85 0.72 8.53 5.61
N ALA A 86 0.53 7.22 5.79
CA ALA A 86 0.19 6.64 7.08
C ALA A 86 1.40 6.43 7.99
N LEU A 87 2.57 6.12 7.42
CA LEU A 87 3.76 5.82 8.22
C LEU A 87 4.58 7.06 8.55
N SER A 88 5.21 7.04 9.74
CA SER A 88 6.22 8.01 10.15
C SER A 88 7.55 7.76 9.44
N HIS A 89 8.42 8.77 9.41
CA HIS A 89 9.76 8.65 8.85
C HIS A 89 10.66 7.86 9.79
N GLN A 90 11.46 6.94 9.24
CA GLN A 90 12.41 6.09 9.99
C GLN A 90 11.77 5.24 11.11
N ASP A 91 10.52 4.83 10.91
CA ASP A 91 9.82 3.90 11.80
C ASP A 91 9.63 2.57 11.06
N PRO A 92 10.33 1.48 11.48
CA PRO A 92 10.32 0.22 10.75
C PRO A 92 9.07 -0.60 11.04
N TYR A 93 8.46 -1.11 9.97
CA TYR A 93 7.34 -2.04 9.98
C TYR A 93 7.69 -3.30 9.14
N PRO A 94 8.56 -4.21 9.64
CA PRO A 94 9.04 -5.35 8.84
C PRO A 94 7.92 -6.29 8.38
N SER A 95 6.90 -6.49 9.22
CA SER A 95 5.72 -7.30 8.88
C SER A 95 4.92 -6.67 7.73
N LEU A 96 4.65 -5.36 7.81
CA LEU A 96 3.94 -4.63 6.76
C LEU A 96 4.74 -4.61 5.44
N PHE A 97 6.07 -4.46 5.52
CA PHE A 97 6.93 -4.54 4.35
C PHE A 97 6.83 -5.91 3.67
N SER A 98 6.87 -6.99 4.43
CA SER A 98 6.70 -8.35 3.89
C SER A 98 5.34 -8.52 3.24
N THR A 99 4.27 -8.05 3.90
CA THR A 99 2.91 -8.06 3.35
C THR A 99 2.81 -7.25 2.05
N LEU A 100 3.49 -6.10 1.95
CA LEU A 100 3.52 -5.28 0.73
C LEU A 100 4.13 -6.07 -0.44
N VAL A 101 5.26 -6.74 -0.20
CA VAL A 101 5.94 -7.56 -1.23
C VAL A 101 5.04 -8.72 -1.66
N ASP A 102 4.43 -9.44 -0.70
CA ASP A 102 3.51 -10.55 -0.99
C ASP A 102 2.30 -10.10 -1.81
N VAL A 103 1.71 -8.96 -1.45
CA VAL A 103 0.58 -8.36 -2.18
C VAL A 103 0.99 -8.01 -3.62
N PHE A 104 2.15 -7.41 -3.83
CA PHE A 104 2.62 -7.09 -5.19
C PHE A 104 2.94 -8.35 -6.00
N GLN A 105 3.45 -9.42 -5.36
CA GLN A 105 3.61 -10.71 -6.01
C GLN A 105 2.28 -11.32 -6.45
N GLU A 106 1.23 -11.21 -5.63
CA GLU A 106 -0.11 -11.70 -6.01
C GLU A 106 -0.76 -10.83 -7.08
N PHE A 107 -0.58 -9.50 -7.05
CA PHE A 107 -0.96 -8.62 -8.16
C PHE A 107 -0.29 -9.04 -9.48
N ASP A 108 1.01 -9.36 -9.43
CA ASP A 108 1.77 -9.75 -10.62
C ASP A 108 1.42 -11.16 -11.13
N LYS A 109 0.89 -12.04 -10.27
CA LYS A 109 0.32 -13.34 -10.69
C LYS A 109 -1.01 -13.21 -11.43
N ASP A 110 -1.75 -12.12 -11.19
CA ASP A 110 -3.05 -11.79 -11.81
C ASP A 110 -4.11 -12.90 -11.63
N LYS A 111 -4.14 -13.52 -10.44
CA LYS A 111 -5.07 -14.62 -10.11
C LYS A 111 -6.16 -14.24 -9.10
N ILE A 112 -5.94 -13.14 -8.37
CA ILE A 112 -6.85 -12.63 -7.35
C ILE A 112 -7.35 -11.26 -7.82
N ASN A 113 -8.63 -10.98 -7.59
CA ASN A 113 -9.20 -9.67 -7.91
C ASN A 113 -8.38 -8.55 -7.26
N PRO A 114 -7.90 -7.57 -8.02
CA PRO A 114 -7.06 -6.47 -7.51
C PRO A 114 -7.66 -5.71 -6.31
N ASN A 115 -8.99 -5.58 -6.24
CA ASN A 115 -9.63 -4.94 -5.10
C ASN A 115 -9.45 -5.71 -3.79
N ILE A 116 -9.49 -7.05 -3.86
CA ILE A 116 -9.28 -7.91 -2.68
C ILE A 116 -7.87 -7.72 -2.14
N LEU A 117 -6.87 -7.67 -3.01
CA LEU A 117 -5.47 -7.43 -2.63
C LEU A 117 -5.28 -6.03 -2.02
N PHE A 118 -5.95 -5.03 -2.58
CA PHE A 118 -5.93 -3.67 -2.06
C PHE A 118 -6.52 -3.61 -0.64
N TRP A 119 -7.71 -4.17 -0.43
CA TRP A 119 -8.35 -4.22 0.90
C TRP A 119 -7.58 -5.07 1.91
N PHE A 120 -6.95 -6.16 1.45
CA PHE A 120 -6.07 -6.95 2.31
C PHE A 120 -4.91 -6.11 2.83
N TYR A 121 -4.30 -5.30 1.96
CA TYR A 121 -3.25 -4.39 2.37
C TYR A 121 -3.76 -3.28 3.31
N GLU A 122 -4.94 -2.71 3.06
CA GLU A 122 -5.56 -1.74 3.98
C GLU A 122 -5.78 -2.34 5.38
N CYS A 123 -6.25 -3.59 5.46
CA CYS A 123 -6.39 -4.30 6.73
C CYS A 123 -5.03 -4.51 7.41
N ALA A 124 -4.02 -4.93 6.67
CA ALA A 124 -2.66 -5.12 7.20
C ALA A 124 -2.05 -3.79 7.69
N LEU A 125 -2.26 -2.70 6.98
CA LEU A 125 -1.82 -1.36 7.38
C LEU A 125 -2.46 -0.95 8.71
N LEU A 126 -3.79 -1.06 8.83
CA LEU A 126 -4.51 -0.77 10.08
C LEU A 126 -3.99 -1.64 11.24
N GLN A 127 -3.79 -2.93 11.02
CA GLN A 127 -3.27 -3.84 12.05
C GLN A 127 -1.86 -3.48 12.52
N ASN A 128 -0.95 -3.16 11.58
CA ASN A 128 0.42 -2.80 11.91
C ASN A 128 0.52 -1.44 12.62
N LEU A 129 -0.45 -0.54 12.38
CA LEU A 129 -0.57 0.73 13.10
C LEU A 129 -1.26 0.60 14.48
N GLY A 130 -1.68 -0.62 14.86
CA GLY A 130 -2.37 -0.87 16.14
C GLY A 130 -3.89 -0.63 16.10
N PHE A 131 -4.48 -0.38 14.93
CA PHE A 131 -5.89 -0.08 14.74
C PHE A 131 -6.65 -1.24 14.07
N LYS A 132 -6.39 -2.47 14.52
CA LYS A 132 -7.08 -3.65 13.98
C LYS A 132 -8.59 -3.46 14.01
N PRO A 133 -9.29 -3.53 12.87
CA PRO A 133 -10.74 -3.37 12.83
C PRO A 133 -11.46 -4.43 13.68
N ASP A 134 -12.34 -3.97 14.55
CA ASP A 134 -13.30 -4.81 15.24
C ASP A 134 -14.63 -4.74 14.48
N LEU A 135 -15.07 -5.87 13.94
CA LEU A 135 -16.29 -5.96 13.14
C LEU A 135 -17.58 -5.79 13.96
N GLY A 136 -17.51 -5.83 15.30
CA GLY A 136 -18.62 -5.54 16.20
C GLY A 136 -18.88 -4.05 16.43
N ILE A 137 -17.91 -3.18 16.08
CA ILE A 137 -18.04 -1.74 16.28
C ILE A 137 -18.67 -1.09 15.04
N SER A 138 -19.77 -0.34 15.27
CA SER A 138 -20.51 0.39 14.23
C SER A 138 -20.24 1.89 14.19
N HIS A 139 -19.61 2.46 15.22
CA HIS A 139 -19.33 3.89 15.32
C HIS A 139 -18.11 4.18 16.20
N PHE A 140 -17.47 5.30 15.93
CA PHE A 140 -16.47 5.93 16.78
C PHE A 140 -16.89 7.37 17.10
N PRO A 141 -16.27 8.06 18.06
CA PRO A 141 -16.56 9.47 18.32
C PRO A 141 -16.49 10.31 17.03
N GLY A 142 -17.60 10.92 16.65
CA GLY A 142 -17.70 11.78 15.46
C GLY A 142 -17.90 11.08 14.12
N ILE A 143 -17.91 9.74 14.04
CA ILE A 143 -18.17 9.01 12.78
C ILE A 143 -19.07 7.79 12.99
N VAL A 144 -19.89 7.51 11.95
CA VAL A 144 -20.66 6.27 11.81
C VAL A 144 -20.05 5.45 10.69
N LEU A 145 -19.74 4.19 10.97
CA LEU A 145 -19.18 3.27 9.99
C LEU A 145 -20.29 2.73 9.06
N PRO A 146 -19.95 2.43 7.79
CA PRO A 146 -20.86 1.72 6.91
C PRO A 146 -21.31 0.39 7.52
N ASP A 147 -22.59 0.09 7.41
CA ASP A 147 -23.17 -1.13 7.99
C ASP A 147 -22.73 -2.37 7.18
N ILE A 148 -21.76 -3.09 7.72
CA ILE A 148 -21.21 -4.32 7.18
C ILE A 148 -22.09 -5.54 7.45
N HIS A 149 -23.04 -5.44 8.38
CA HIS A 149 -23.89 -6.56 8.82
C HIS A 149 -25.08 -6.82 7.90
N LYS A 150 -25.38 -5.90 6.98
CA LYS A 150 -26.43 -6.07 5.96
C LYS A 150 -26.26 -7.31 5.09
N ASN A 151 -25.02 -7.78 4.94
CA ASN A 151 -24.71 -8.94 4.11
C ASN A 151 -23.67 -9.85 4.78
N LYS A 152 -24.05 -11.10 5.06
CA LYS A 152 -23.15 -12.13 5.62
C LYS A 152 -21.86 -12.32 4.80
N LYS A 153 -21.92 -12.16 3.47
CA LYS A 153 -20.74 -12.28 2.59
C LYS A 153 -19.72 -11.17 2.83
N THR A 154 -20.19 -9.94 3.09
CA THR A 154 -19.31 -8.80 3.44
C THR A 154 -18.52 -9.08 4.72
N ILE A 155 -19.20 -9.55 5.79
CA ILE A 155 -18.52 -9.89 7.05
C ILE A 155 -17.54 -11.05 6.84
N SER A 156 -17.96 -12.11 6.14
CA SER A 156 -17.10 -13.26 5.87
C SER A 156 -15.82 -12.85 5.12
N LEU A 157 -15.95 -11.98 4.11
CA LEU A 157 -14.78 -11.49 3.37
C LEU A 157 -13.88 -10.60 4.26
N LEU A 158 -14.46 -9.67 5.04
CA LEU A 158 -13.68 -8.85 5.96
C LEU A 158 -12.95 -9.71 7.00
N SER A 159 -13.58 -10.77 7.51
CA SER A 159 -12.93 -11.71 8.44
C SER A 159 -11.73 -12.43 7.78
N ILE A 160 -11.85 -12.79 6.50
CA ILE A 160 -10.74 -13.39 5.74
C ILE A 160 -9.61 -12.36 5.54
N LEU A 161 -9.94 -11.13 5.13
CA LEU A 161 -8.96 -10.05 4.97
C LEU A 161 -8.20 -9.76 6.27
N LEU A 162 -8.91 -9.75 7.40
CA LEU A 162 -8.34 -9.52 8.73
C LEU A 162 -7.57 -10.71 9.32
N SER A 163 -7.66 -11.89 8.70
CA SER A 163 -6.87 -13.05 9.13
C SER A 163 -5.37 -12.91 8.89
N GLY A 164 -4.97 -11.98 7.99
CA GLY A 164 -3.58 -11.76 7.62
C GLY A 164 -2.97 -12.89 6.75
N ASP A 165 -3.76 -13.86 6.32
CA ASP A 165 -3.32 -14.98 5.49
C ASP A 165 -3.73 -14.76 4.02
N ILE A 166 -2.77 -14.32 3.21
CA ILE A 166 -2.97 -14.02 1.79
C ILE A 166 -3.42 -15.26 0.99
N LYS A 167 -3.08 -16.49 1.46
CA LYS A 167 -3.46 -17.73 0.79
C LYS A 167 -4.95 -18.05 0.92
N LYS A 168 -5.63 -17.48 1.91
CA LYS A 168 -7.08 -17.65 2.13
C LYS A 168 -7.93 -16.70 1.30
N LEU A 169 -7.32 -15.76 0.58
CA LEU A 169 -8.06 -14.79 -0.23
C LEU A 169 -8.86 -15.48 -1.33
N PRO A 170 -10.15 -15.11 -1.50
CA PRO A 170 -10.99 -15.69 -2.54
C PRO A 170 -10.53 -15.23 -3.93
N LYS A 171 -10.63 -16.14 -4.90
CA LYS A 171 -10.34 -15.87 -6.32
C LYS A 171 -11.57 -15.41 -7.11
N ASN A 172 -12.76 -15.50 -6.50
CA ASN A 172 -14.03 -15.23 -7.15
C ASN A 172 -14.31 -13.72 -7.23
N GLU A 173 -15.13 -13.34 -8.19
CA GLU A 173 -15.64 -11.98 -8.30
C GLU A 173 -16.49 -11.58 -7.09
N ILE A 174 -16.41 -10.31 -6.72
CA ILE A 174 -17.19 -9.71 -5.65
C ILE A 174 -18.30 -8.90 -6.28
N LYS A 175 -19.51 -9.01 -5.72
CA LYS A 175 -20.64 -8.20 -6.16
C LYS A 175 -20.37 -6.72 -5.89
N TYR A 176 -20.76 -5.86 -6.81
CA TYR A 176 -20.60 -4.40 -6.73
C TYR A 176 -21.04 -3.80 -5.37
N LYS A 177 -22.22 -4.23 -4.86
CA LYS A 177 -22.75 -3.73 -3.57
C LYS A 177 -21.81 -4.04 -2.40
N ASP A 178 -21.24 -5.26 -2.36
CA ASP A 178 -20.31 -5.68 -1.30
C ASP A 178 -18.98 -4.94 -1.41
N SER A 179 -18.49 -4.76 -2.62
CA SER A 179 -17.29 -3.98 -2.93
C SER A 179 -17.39 -2.56 -2.39
N LYS A 180 -18.49 -1.87 -2.64
CA LYS A 180 -18.73 -0.50 -2.17
C LYS A 180 -18.77 -0.39 -0.64
N ILE A 181 -19.39 -1.35 0.04
CA ILE A 181 -19.47 -1.37 1.51
C ILE A 181 -18.07 -1.57 2.11
N ILE A 182 -17.32 -2.57 1.63
CA ILE A 182 -15.97 -2.87 2.11
C ILE A 182 -15.02 -1.69 1.90
N SER A 183 -14.99 -1.14 0.68
CA SER A 183 -14.14 0.03 0.36
C SER A 183 -14.48 1.22 1.25
N SER A 184 -15.77 1.49 1.46
CA SER A 184 -16.21 2.61 2.28
C SER A 184 -15.87 2.40 3.75
N TYR A 185 -16.02 1.18 4.27
CA TYR A 185 -15.72 0.81 5.64
C TYR A 185 -14.21 0.97 5.94
N LEU A 186 -13.36 0.33 5.17
CA LEU A 186 -11.90 0.37 5.37
C LEU A 186 -11.35 1.79 5.19
N TRP A 187 -11.81 2.51 4.17
CA TRP A 187 -11.39 3.88 3.94
C TRP A 187 -11.82 4.85 5.06
N THR A 188 -13.00 4.63 5.64
CA THR A 188 -13.47 5.44 6.78
C THR A 188 -12.60 5.20 8.00
N LEU A 189 -12.23 3.94 8.30
CA LEU A 189 -11.32 3.61 9.38
C LEU A 189 -9.91 4.20 9.16
N LEU A 190 -9.35 4.03 7.98
CA LEU A 190 -8.03 4.58 7.65
C LEU A 190 -8.00 6.10 7.84
N LYS A 191 -9.01 6.84 7.38
CA LYS A 191 -9.06 8.29 7.57
C LYS A 191 -9.26 8.71 9.03
N TYR A 192 -9.99 7.92 9.80
CA TYR A 192 -10.21 8.20 11.21
C TYR A 192 -8.92 8.09 12.01
N HIS A 193 -8.10 7.07 11.72
CA HIS A 193 -6.86 6.83 12.44
C HIS A 193 -5.63 7.53 11.83
N CYS A 194 -5.68 7.93 10.57
CA CYS A 194 -4.55 8.52 9.84
C CYS A 194 -4.96 9.85 9.20
N GLU A 195 -4.82 10.97 9.91
CA GLU A 195 -5.20 12.32 9.46
C GLU A 195 -4.58 12.72 8.12
N ASN A 196 -3.33 12.31 7.86
CA ASN A 196 -2.60 12.61 6.63
C ASN A 196 -3.25 12.01 5.37
N LEU A 197 -4.16 11.03 5.50
CA LEU A 197 -4.88 10.43 4.38
C LEU A 197 -6.00 11.30 3.82
N ASN A 198 -6.33 12.42 4.45
CA ASN A 198 -7.33 13.36 3.91
C ASN A 198 -6.87 13.98 2.57
N ASN A 199 -5.56 14.05 2.30
CA ASN A 199 -4.95 14.67 1.12
C ASN A 199 -4.36 13.66 0.12
N VAL A 200 -4.94 12.46 0.01
CA VAL A 200 -4.51 11.44 -0.95
C VAL A 200 -4.94 11.82 -2.36
N LYS A 201 -3.98 11.87 -3.29
CA LYS A 201 -4.21 12.25 -4.70
C LYS A 201 -5.07 11.23 -5.45
N PHE A 202 -4.86 9.94 -5.19
CA PHE A 202 -5.59 8.84 -5.83
C PHE A 202 -7.05 8.67 -5.36
N LYS A 203 -7.53 9.48 -4.41
CA LYS A 203 -8.88 9.34 -3.84
C LYS A 203 -10.01 9.27 -4.87
N LYS A 204 -9.97 10.10 -5.93
CA LYS A 204 -10.96 10.06 -7.02
C LYS A 204 -10.82 8.78 -7.83
N VAL A 205 -9.59 8.47 -8.23
CA VAL A 205 -9.28 7.33 -9.09
C VAL A 205 -9.58 5.99 -8.38
N ILE A 206 -9.23 5.87 -7.08
CA ILE A 206 -9.59 4.69 -6.27
C ILE A 206 -11.11 4.48 -6.25
N ARG A 207 -11.89 5.54 -6.03
CA ARG A 207 -13.36 5.44 -6.01
C ARG A 207 -13.94 4.96 -7.33
N GLU A 208 -13.38 5.39 -8.45
CA GLU A 208 -13.82 4.98 -9.79
C GLU A 208 -13.43 3.52 -10.09
N ILE A 209 -12.28 3.07 -9.61
CA ILE A 209 -11.74 1.72 -9.86
C ILE A 209 -12.31 0.68 -8.90
N LEU A 210 -12.57 1.02 -7.63
CA LEU A 210 -13.15 0.11 -6.64
C LEU A 210 -14.67 -0.03 -6.77
N ASN A 211 -15.30 0.89 -7.47
CA ASN A 211 -16.71 0.83 -7.88
C ASN A 211 -16.82 0.25 -9.28
#